data_4a4ea091e51172eb2e5b61de39c90297
#
_entry.id   4a4ea091e51172eb2e5b61de39c90297
#
_cell.length_a   1.000
_cell.length_b   1.000
_cell.length_c   1.000
_cell.angle_alpha   90.00
_cell.angle_beta   90.00
_cell.angle_gamma   90.00
#
_symmetry.space_group_name_H-M   'P 1'
#
loop_
_entity.id
_entity.type
_entity.pdbx_description
1 polymer ?
#
loop_
_entity_poly.entity_id
_entity_poly.type
_entity_poly.pdbx_seq_one_letter_code
_entity_poly.pdbx_strand_id
1 'polypeptide(L)'
;MFSLRVALRYLFSKKTHSAVNKISLISVLGVAVATMAIVCVLSVFNGFEDVAAKSLSKFDPQLKIYPSQGKVIENADSLISIVEEIEGVKAAIPAIDEQAFAIFNNQQMPITLKGISSRYADVYAIDSIVIDGTLVLHYEGIDYASLSVGAAVSLMARANSSDYISIYVPSRTSRINPANPMTAFCADSLAISSVFQVNQPEYDADCVIIPIENARTLLEYTTQASTIDLSLTPSHDVDDMKSKILNIIGNEYIIKDRYQQQEQSFKMIEIEKWITFFMLAFILIIASFNIISTLSMLIIEKDENIATFNALGASKKIIARIFMIEGWLISLVGGLVGIVIGVILCLAQQYGKFIKLNGDPSEMVIDSYPVRVEFIDLFVVLALVLIVGFVTSQITSIFTRQRLKN
;
A
#
# COMPACT_ATOMS: atom_id res chain seq x y z
N MET A 1 -2.85 -29.23 -36.06
CA MET A 1 -4.06 -28.56 -36.54
C MET A 1 -5.36 -29.36 -36.33
N PHE A 2 -5.39 -30.70 -36.55
CA PHE A 2 -6.58 -31.54 -36.36
C PHE A 2 -7.17 -31.48 -34.94
N SER A 3 -6.36 -31.74 -33.90
CA SER A 3 -6.81 -31.75 -32.49
C SER A 3 -7.44 -30.42 -32.03
N LEU A 4 -6.89 -29.29 -32.47
CA LEU A 4 -7.44 -27.96 -32.13
C LEU A 4 -8.81 -27.72 -32.76
N ARG A 5 -8.99 -28.11 -34.03
CA ARG A 5 -10.30 -27.98 -34.73
C ARG A 5 -11.38 -28.83 -34.09
N VAL A 6 -11.03 -30.06 -33.66
CA VAL A 6 -11.96 -30.94 -32.94
C VAL A 6 -12.32 -30.38 -31.58
N ALA A 7 -11.36 -29.92 -30.80
CA ALA A 7 -11.58 -29.32 -29.49
C ALA A 7 -12.48 -28.06 -29.57
N LEU A 8 -12.21 -27.15 -30.51
CA LEU A 8 -13.05 -25.95 -30.72
C LEU A 8 -14.49 -26.36 -31.12
N ARG A 9 -14.63 -27.38 -31.98
CA ARG A 9 -15.96 -27.85 -32.39
C ARG A 9 -16.72 -28.51 -31.22
N TYR A 10 -16.05 -29.15 -30.29
CA TYR A 10 -16.66 -29.70 -29.08
C TYR A 10 -17.13 -28.61 -28.15
N LEU A 11 -16.32 -27.58 -27.91
CA LEU A 11 -16.65 -26.46 -27.02
C LEU A 11 -17.81 -25.60 -27.54
N PHE A 12 -17.89 -25.37 -28.87
CA PHE A 12 -18.88 -24.46 -29.49
C PHE A 12 -19.98 -25.17 -30.29
N SER A 13 -20.14 -26.51 -30.15
CA SER A 13 -21.15 -27.25 -30.90
C SER A 13 -22.58 -26.88 -30.50
N LYS A 14 -23.37 -26.42 -31.47
CA LYS A 14 -24.79 -26.03 -31.31
C LYS A 14 -25.78 -27.16 -31.20
N LYS A 15 -25.35 -28.44 -31.09
CA LYS A 15 -26.31 -29.54 -30.94
C LYS A 15 -26.97 -29.47 -29.56
N THR A 16 -28.22 -28.99 -29.58
CA THR A 16 -29.15 -28.90 -28.46
C THR A 16 -29.25 -30.24 -27.71
N HIS A 17 -29.16 -30.16 -26.37
CA HIS A 17 -29.39 -31.22 -25.38
C HIS A 17 -28.21 -32.11 -24.98
N SER A 18 -26.96 -31.75 -25.20
CA SER A 18 -25.86 -32.45 -24.55
C SER A 18 -25.64 -31.89 -23.11
N ALA A 19 -25.79 -32.76 -22.11
CA ALA A 19 -25.49 -32.43 -20.71
C ALA A 19 -24.06 -31.86 -20.57
N VAL A 20 -23.14 -32.28 -21.41
CA VAL A 20 -21.74 -31.86 -21.51
C VAL A 20 -21.59 -30.37 -21.76
N ASN A 21 -22.37 -29.76 -22.66
CA ASN A 21 -22.26 -28.32 -22.92
C ASN A 21 -22.62 -27.50 -21.68
N LYS A 22 -23.59 -27.96 -20.86
CA LYS A 22 -23.96 -27.31 -19.61
C LYS A 22 -22.86 -27.46 -18.57
N ILE A 23 -22.22 -28.62 -18.46
CA ILE A 23 -21.13 -28.89 -17.49
C ILE A 23 -19.88 -28.10 -17.90
N SER A 24 -19.52 -28.07 -19.21
CA SER A 24 -18.42 -27.24 -19.70
C SER A 24 -18.66 -25.76 -19.45
N LEU A 25 -19.88 -25.25 -19.61
CA LEU A 25 -20.26 -23.88 -19.30
C LEU A 25 -20.09 -23.56 -17.82
N ILE A 26 -20.47 -24.47 -16.91
CA ILE A 26 -20.26 -24.30 -15.46
C ILE A 26 -18.79 -24.19 -15.15
N SER A 27 -17.92 -24.99 -15.80
CA SER A 27 -16.47 -24.89 -15.59
C SER A 27 -15.90 -23.55 -16.11
N VAL A 28 -16.32 -23.08 -17.27
CA VAL A 28 -15.96 -21.75 -17.80
C VAL A 28 -16.39 -20.65 -16.85
N LEU A 29 -17.65 -20.73 -16.34
CA LEU A 29 -18.15 -19.76 -15.36
C LEU A 29 -17.36 -19.78 -14.05
N GLY A 30 -17.01 -20.96 -13.55
CA GLY A 30 -16.19 -21.08 -12.33
C GLY A 30 -14.82 -20.41 -12.46
N VAL A 31 -14.13 -20.66 -13.58
CA VAL A 31 -12.85 -19.99 -13.89
C VAL A 31 -13.07 -18.50 -14.10
N ALA A 32 -14.13 -18.08 -14.78
CA ALA A 32 -14.43 -16.68 -15.04
C ALA A 32 -14.68 -15.90 -13.75
N VAL A 33 -15.47 -16.45 -12.81
CA VAL A 33 -15.73 -15.82 -11.51
C VAL A 33 -14.46 -15.72 -10.68
N ALA A 34 -13.65 -16.79 -10.62
CA ALA A 34 -12.37 -16.75 -9.90
C ALA A 34 -11.43 -15.70 -10.51
N THR A 35 -11.30 -15.66 -11.83
CA THR A 35 -10.45 -14.68 -12.53
C THR A 35 -10.95 -13.25 -12.32
N MET A 36 -12.26 -13.03 -12.42
CA MET A 36 -12.90 -11.74 -12.15
C MET A 36 -12.59 -11.27 -10.74
N ALA A 37 -12.70 -12.15 -9.74
CA ALA A 37 -12.39 -11.81 -8.35
C ALA A 37 -10.92 -11.38 -8.18
N ILE A 38 -9.96 -12.08 -8.81
CA ILE A 38 -8.55 -11.72 -8.76
C ILE A 38 -8.35 -10.34 -9.37
N VAL A 39 -8.91 -10.04 -10.54
CA VAL A 39 -8.79 -8.74 -11.22
C VAL A 39 -9.39 -7.63 -10.35
N CYS A 40 -10.58 -7.82 -9.79
CA CYS A 40 -11.21 -6.81 -8.95
C CYS A 40 -10.39 -6.51 -7.70
N VAL A 41 -9.88 -7.54 -7.02
CA VAL A 41 -9.12 -7.36 -5.79
C VAL A 41 -7.77 -6.68 -6.05
N LEU A 42 -7.02 -7.10 -7.08
CA LEU A 42 -5.76 -6.42 -7.44
C LEU A 42 -6.00 -4.96 -7.82
N SER A 43 -7.05 -4.66 -8.58
CA SER A 43 -7.41 -3.29 -8.95
C SER A 43 -7.78 -2.42 -7.75
N VAL A 44 -8.36 -3.01 -6.71
CA VAL A 44 -8.64 -2.32 -5.44
C VAL A 44 -7.34 -2.01 -4.70
N PHE A 45 -6.40 -2.97 -4.58
CA PHE A 45 -5.11 -2.71 -3.95
C PHE A 45 -4.32 -1.61 -4.68
N ASN A 46 -4.28 -1.63 -6.01
CA ASN A 46 -3.68 -0.55 -6.81
C ASN A 46 -4.38 0.80 -6.58
N GLY A 47 -5.69 0.78 -6.38
CA GLY A 47 -6.46 1.97 -6.01
C GLY A 47 -6.06 2.53 -4.65
N PHE A 48 -5.89 1.68 -3.64
CA PHE A 48 -5.40 2.11 -2.32
C PHE A 48 -3.97 2.63 -2.37
N GLU A 49 -3.08 1.98 -3.13
CA GLU A 49 -1.71 2.45 -3.35
C GLU A 49 -1.69 3.85 -4.00
N ASP A 50 -2.52 4.08 -5.02
CA ASP A 50 -2.67 5.37 -5.68
C ASP A 50 -3.19 6.46 -4.73
N VAL A 51 -4.14 6.11 -3.85
CA VAL A 51 -4.65 7.02 -2.82
C VAL A 51 -3.57 7.33 -1.79
N ALA A 52 -2.89 6.31 -1.26
CA ALA A 52 -1.79 6.51 -0.33
C ALA A 52 -0.72 7.44 -0.94
N ALA A 53 -0.36 7.22 -2.21
CA ALA A 53 0.58 8.08 -2.93
C ALA A 53 0.10 9.52 -3.10
N LYS A 54 -1.19 9.73 -3.37
CA LYS A 54 -1.80 11.07 -3.47
C LYS A 54 -2.00 11.76 -2.13
N SER A 55 -2.10 10.99 -1.06
CA SER A 55 -2.21 11.49 0.31
C SER A 55 -0.89 11.98 0.88
N LEU A 56 0.24 11.78 0.17
CA LEU A 56 1.51 12.38 0.53
C LEU A 56 1.35 13.91 0.56
N SER A 57 1.35 14.47 1.76
CA SER A 57 0.97 15.87 1.96
C SER A 57 2.12 16.82 1.62
N LYS A 58 1.77 18.11 1.55
CA LYS A 58 2.77 19.17 1.49
C LYS A 58 3.60 19.27 2.79
N PHE A 59 3.12 18.63 3.84
CA PHE A 59 3.81 18.53 5.14
C PHE A 59 5.02 17.59 5.07
N ASP A 60 5.01 16.60 4.14
CA ASP A 60 6.16 15.74 3.92
C ASP A 60 7.20 16.47 3.05
N PRO A 61 8.47 16.60 3.50
CA PRO A 61 9.52 17.19 2.70
C PRO A 61 9.79 16.39 1.43
N GLN A 62 10.24 17.05 0.36
CA GLN A 62 10.54 16.38 -0.92
C GLN A 62 11.67 15.37 -0.77
N LEU A 63 12.68 15.70 0.02
CA LEU A 63 13.76 14.81 0.44
C LEU A 63 13.99 14.98 1.94
N LYS A 64 14.39 13.90 2.61
CA LYS A 64 14.71 13.90 4.03
C LYS A 64 16.01 13.14 4.26
N ILE A 65 16.96 13.78 4.95
CA ILE A 65 18.25 13.20 5.29
C ILE A 65 18.15 12.56 6.67
N TYR A 66 18.56 11.31 6.75
CA TYR A 66 18.69 10.53 7.98
C TYR A 66 20.14 10.13 8.22
N PRO A 67 20.58 9.93 9.45
CA PRO A 67 21.86 9.31 9.73
C PRO A 67 21.82 7.84 9.28
N SER A 68 22.92 7.31 8.71
CA SER A 68 23.01 5.90 8.33
C SER A 68 23.16 4.98 9.54
N GLN A 69 23.73 5.49 10.62
CA GLN A 69 23.90 4.82 11.90
C GLN A 69 23.44 5.72 13.04
N GLY A 70 22.81 5.13 14.06
CA GLY A 70 22.27 5.89 15.19
C GLY A 70 20.90 6.50 14.89
N LYS A 71 20.50 7.48 15.71
CA LYS A 71 19.20 8.14 15.63
C LYS A 71 19.29 9.63 15.32
N VAL A 72 20.48 10.21 15.38
CA VAL A 72 20.68 11.65 15.30
C VAL A 72 21.85 12.01 14.39
N ILE A 73 21.73 13.17 13.78
CA ILE A 73 22.79 13.88 13.06
C ILE A 73 23.48 14.80 14.05
N GLU A 74 24.74 14.52 14.37
CA GLU A 74 25.46 15.22 15.45
C GLU A 74 25.71 16.71 15.13
N ASN A 75 26.11 17.01 13.89
CA ASN A 75 26.44 18.37 13.44
C ASN A 75 25.44 18.84 12.37
N ALA A 76 24.16 18.94 12.74
CA ALA A 76 23.10 19.28 11.78
C ALA A 76 23.33 20.62 11.09
N ASP A 77 23.78 21.64 11.83
CA ASP A 77 23.99 23.01 11.30
C ASP A 77 25.10 23.05 10.24
N SER A 78 26.18 22.29 10.43
CA SER A 78 27.26 22.17 9.42
C SER A 78 26.78 21.46 8.17
N LEU A 79 25.99 20.39 8.31
CA LEU A 79 25.44 19.65 7.19
C LEU A 79 24.42 20.49 6.40
N ILE A 80 23.60 21.27 7.09
CA ILE A 80 22.65 22.21 6.49
C ILE A 80 23.37 23.21 5.61
N SER A 81 24.47 23.83 6.13
CA SER A 81 25.24 24.81 5.36
C SER A 81 25.79 24.21 4.05
N ILE A 82 26.30 22.97 4.10
CA ILE A 82 26.82 22.27 2.90
C ILE A 82 25.70 21.99 1.90
N VAL A 83 24.55 21.56 2.38
CA VAL A 83 23.43 21.18 1.51
C VAL A 83 22.74 22.39 0.91
N GLU A 84 22.64 23.52 1.61
CA GLU A 84 22.03 24.75 1.08
C GLU A 84 22.88 25.42 -0.01
N GLU A 85 24.19 25.14 -0.09
CA GLU A 85 25.04 25.61 -1.19
C GLU A 85 24.81 24.84 -2.50
N ILE A 86 24.08 23.74 -2.47
CA ILE A 86 23.83 22.91 -3.65
C ILE A 86 22.74 23.56 -4.52
N GLU A 87 23.09 23.87 -5.77
CA GLU A 87 22.12 24.40 -6.74
C GLU A 87 20.94 23.43 -6.93
N GLY A 88 19.72 23.92 -6.69
CA GLY A 88 18.49 23.14 -6.72
C GLY A 88 17.85 22.90 -5.32
N VAL A 89 18.60 23.09 -4.24
CA VAL A 89 18.06 23.09 -2.88
C VAL A 89 17.54 24.49 -2.56
N LYS A 90 16.27 24.58 -2.19
CA LYS A 90 15.63 25.84 -1.78
C LYS A 90 15.85 26.11 -0.28
N ALA A 91 15.77 25.08 0.54
CA ALA A 91 15.99 25.16 1.97
C ALA A 91 16.32 23.78 2.54
N ALA A 92 17.20 23.76 3.56
CA ALA A 92 17.48 22.60 4.39
C ALA A 92 17.17 22.98 5.86
N ILE A 93 16.29 22.22 6.50
CA ILE A 93 15.76 22.59 7.82
C ILE A 93 15.90 21.41 8.78
N PRO A 94 16.49 21.61 9.98
CA PRO A 94 16.58 20.54 10.96
C PRO A 94 15.19 20.23 11.53
N ALA A 95 14.90 18.97 11.74
CA ALA A 95 13.72 18.51 12.42
C ALA A 95 14.07 17.42 13.45
N ILE A 96 13.28 17.35 14.49
CA ILE A 96 13.39 16.32 15.52
C ILE A 96 12.08 15.54 15.53
N ASP A 97 12.18 14.25 15.24
CA ASP A 97 11.06 13.31 15.30
C ASP A 97 11.42 12.25 16.36
N GLU A 98 10.72 12.26 17.51
CA GLU A 98 10.97 11.31 18.60
C GLU A 98 9.66 10.95 19.34
N GLN A 99 9.68 9.80 20.01
CA GLN A 99 8.54 9.38 20.84
C GLN A 99 8.61 10.05 22.21
N ALA A 100 7.48 10.57 22.63
CA ALA A 100 7.33 11.26 23.91
C ALA A 100 5.99 10.85 24.57
N PHE A 101 5.75 11.37 25.75
CA PHE A 101 4.52 11.15 26.48
C PHE A 101 3.92 12.50 26.87
N ALA A 102 2.66 12.73 26.52
CA ALA A 102 1.96 13.96 26.83
C ALA A 102 0.95 13.77 27.95
N ILE A 103 0.89 14.77 28.83
CA ILE A 103 -0.12 14.88 29.88
C ILE A 103 -0.80 16.23 29.79
N PHE A 104 -2.11 16.23 29.72
CA PHE A 104 -2.93 17.43 29.75
C PHE A 104 -4.09 17.21 30.70
N ASN A 105 -4.19 18.03 31.74
CA ASN A 105 -5.11 17.84 32.86
C ASN A 105 -4.96 16.43 33.44
N ASN A 106 -5.99 15.59 33.35
CA ASN A 106 -5.98 14.22 33.88
C ASN A 106 -5.89 13.15 32.76
N GLN A 107 -5.68 13.58 31.51
CA GLN A 107 -5.52 12.72 30.35
C GLN A 107 -4.06 12.56 29.99
N GLN A 108 -3.70 11.39 29.51
CA GLN A 108 -2.31 11.08 29.14
C GLN A 108 -2.28 10.15 27.92
N MET A 109 -1.31 10.35 27.04
CA MET A 109 -1.11 9.51 25.88
C MET A 109 0.35 9.52 25.38
N PRO A 110 0.81 8.45 24.71
CA PRO A 110 2.03 8.49 23.92
C PRO A 110 1.82 9.40 22.72
N ILE A 111 2.84 10.17 22.37
CA ILE A 111 2.82 11.11 21.24
C ILE A 111 4.07 10.97 20.39
N THR A 112 3.95 11.30 19.13
CA THR A 112 5.08 11.57 18.24
C THR A 112 5.42 13.06 18.35
N LEU A 113 6.54 13.36 18.98
CA LEU A 113 7.03 14.71 19.16
C LEU A 113 7.75 15.17 17.89
N LYS A 114 7.30 16.28 17.29
CA LYS A 114 7.94 16.89 16.13
C LYS A 114 8.46 18.28 16.51
N GLY A 115 9.80 18.39 16.68
CA GLY A 115 10.48 19.66 16.92
C GLY A 115 10.80 20.35 15.60
N ILE A 116 10.27 21.56 15.37
CA ILE A 116 10.50 22.35 14.16
C ILE A 116 10.90 23.78 14.49
N SER A 117 11.60 24.42 13.56
CA SER A 117 11.91 25.86 13.65
C SER A 117 10.80 26.71 13.01
N SER A 118 10.77 28.01 13.34
CA SER A 118 9.87 28.97 12.68
C SER A 118 10.06 28.98 11.15
N ARG A 119 11.31 28.82 10.67
CA ARG A 119 11.63 28.72 9.24
C ARG A 119 10.94 27.51 8.55
N TYR A 120 10.69 26.43 9.31
CA TYR A 120 9.95 25.27 8.81
C TYR A 120 8.51 25.62 8.46
N ALA A 121 7.85 26.38 9.32
CA ALA A 121 6.47 26.82 9.11
C ALA A 121 6.33 27.65 7.82
N ASP A 122 7.29 28.55 7.56
CA ASP A 122 7.30 29.39 6.36
C ASP A 122 7.53 28.59 5.07
N VAL A 123 8.46 27.63 5.09
CA VAL A 123 8.83 26.85 3.89
C VAL A 123 7.74 25.84 3.50
N TYR A 124 7.11 25.19 4.47
CA TYR A 124 6.12 24.14 4.25
C TYR A 124 4.67 24.62 4.36
N ALA A 125 4.44 25.93 4.58
CA ALA A 125 3.11 26.58 4.67
C ALA A 125 2.18 25.81 5.63
N ILE A 126 2.68 25.48 6.82
CA ILE A 126 1.96 24.68 7.82
C ILE A 126 0.66 25.35 8.28
N ASP A 127 0.54 26.66 8.18
CA ASP A 127 -0.72 27.37 8.47
C ASP A 127 -1.93 26.82 7.71
N SER A 128 -1.68 26.22 6.54
CA SER A 128 -2.74 25.65 5.71
C SER A 128 -3.38 24.37 6.24
N ILE A 129 -2.75 23.72 7.23
CA ILE A 129 -3.27 22.50 7.86
C ILE A 129 -3.91 22.76 9.22
N VAL A 130 -3.88 24.00 9.71
CA VAL A 130 -4.49 24.38 11.00
C VAL A 130 -6.01 24.44 10.86
N ILE A 131 -6.70 23.73 11.74
CA ILE A 131 -8.16 23.66 11.77
C ILE A 131 -8.77 24.48 12.94
N ASP A 132 -8.02 24.69 14.01
CA ASP A 132 -8.43 25.50 15.15
C ASP A 132 -7.24 26.29 15.71
N GLY A 133 -7.42 27.55 16.06
CA GLY A 133 -6.36 28.45 16.54
C GLY A 133 -5.48 29.01 15.42
N THR A 134 -4.25 29.35 15.77
CA THR A 134 -3.17 29.82 14.86
C THR A 134 -1.88 29.17 15.21
N LEU A 135 -1.09 28.74 14.22
CA LEU A 135 0.20 28.13 14.46
C LEU A 135 1.20 29.21 14.95
N VAL A 136 1.44 29.21 16.21
CA VAL A 136 2.48 30.03 16.84
C VAL A 136 3.36 29.11 17.66
N LEU A 137 4.66 29.14 17.43
CA LEU A 137 5.63 28.33 18.17
C LEU A 137 6.22 29.11 19.34
N HIS A 138 6.44 30.41 19.17
CA HIS A 138 6.97 31.29 20.20
C HIS A 138 6.33 32.67 20.11
N TYR A 139 5.78 33.19 21.20
CA TYR A 139 5.21 34.53 21.28
C TYR A 139 5.35 35.11 22.67
N GLU A 140 5.88 36.34 22.78
CA GLU A 140 6.07 37.11 24.04
C GLU A 140 6.81 36.31 25.13
N GLY A 141 7.78 35.46 24.76
CA GLY A 141 8.56 34.66 25.72
C GLY A 141 7.83 33.38 26.20
N ILE A 142 6.72 33.04 25.62
CA ILE A 142 5.99 31.80 25.87
C ILE A 142 6.16 30.86 24.67
N ASP A 143 6.46 29.61 24.96
CA ASP A 143 6.56 28.54 23.96
C ASP A 143 5.25 27.79 23.84
N TYR A 144 4.87 27.48 22.61
CA TYR A 144 3.59 26.89 22.27
C TYR A 144 3.76 25.55 21.57
N ALA A 145 2.80 24.66 21.84
CA ALA A 145 2.61 23.40 21.13
C ALA A 145 1.41 23.49 20.20
N SER A 146 1.51 22.83 19.05
CA SER A 146 0.37 22.55 18.15
C SER A 146 0.06 21.06 18.19
N LEU A 147 -1.20 20.70 18.39
CA LEU A 147 -1.64 19.32 18.54
C LEU A 147 -2.27 18.82 17.24
N SER A 148 -2.03 17.56 16.88
CA SER A 148 -2.86 16.91 15.88
C SER A 148 -4.29 16.74 16.36
N VAL A 149 -5.24 16.59 15.44
CA VAL A 149 -6.66 16.41 15.78
C VAL A 149 -6.89 15.21 16.70
N GLY A 150 -6.19 14.08 16.50
CA GLY A 150 -6.28 12.89 17.35
C GLY A 150 -5.69 13.11 18.74
N ALA A 151 -4.55 13.81 18.84
CA ALA A 151 -3.98 14.18 20.12
C ALA A 151 -4.90 15.14 20.89
N ALA A 152 -5.47 16.14 20.21
CA ALA A 152 -6.39 17.09 20.81
C ALA A 152 -7.67 16.39 21.35
N VAL A 153 -8.25 15.48 20.57
CA VAL A 153 -9.44 14.72 21.00
C VAL A 153 -9.10 13.78 22.18
N SER A 154 -7.99 13.04 22.11
CA SER A 154 -7.60 12.07 23.14
C SER A 154 -7.26 12.76 24.46
N LEU A 155 -6.62 13.92 24.42
CA LEU A 155 -6.28 14.72 25.59
C LEU A 155 -7.43 15.62 26.05
N MET A 156 -8.54 15.69 25.29
CA MET A 156 -9.63 16.68 25.51
C MET A 156 -9.12 18.13 25.52
N ALA A 157 -8.10 18.42 24.73
CA ALA A 157 -7.45 19.70 24.63
C ALA A 157 -8.03 20.53 23.46
N ARG A 158 -7.94 21.87 23.57
CA ARG A 158 -8.39 22.82 22.54
C ARG A 158 -7.33 23.88 22.32
N ALA A 159 -7.36 24.51 21.17
CA ALA A 159 -6.52 25.65 20.90
C ALA A 159 -6.81 26.78 21.90
N ASN A 160 -5.78 27.55 22.25
CA ASN A 160 -5.84 28.67 23.17
C ASN A 160 -6.40 28.32 24.57
N SER A 161 -6.21 27.06 25.02
CA SER A 161 -6.52 26.67 26.39
C SER A 161 -5.65 27.46 27.37
N SER A 162 -6.20 27.78 28.54
CA SER A 162 -5.42 28.39 29.64
C SER A 162 -4.49 27.39 30.34
N ASP A 163 -4.69 26.09 30.08
CA ASP A 163 -3.89 25.03 30.69
C ASP A 163 -2.70 24.66 29.79
N TYR A 164 -1.61 24.21 30.40
CA TYR A 164 -0.40 23.80 29.71
C TYR A 164 -0.39 22.30 29.47
N ILE A 165 0.11 21.90 28.31
CA ILE A 165 0.44 20.50 28.03
C ILE A 165 1.85 20.22 28.54
N SER A 166 2.02 19.16 29.32
CA SER A 166 3.32 18.69 29.81
C SER A 166 3.80 17.52 28.99
N ILE A 167 5.00 17.64 28.41
CA ILE A 167 5.62 16.64 27.55
C ILE A 167 6.79 16.00 28.31
N TYR A 168 6.81 14.69 28.34
CA TYR A 168 7.82 13.89 29.07
C TYR A 168 8.58 13.01 28.09
N VAL A 169 9.91 13.04 28.20
CA VAL A 169 10.82 12.19 27.43
C VAL A 169 11.77 11.49 28.39
N PRO A 170 12.11 10.20 28.18
CA PRO A 170 13.11 9.53 28.99
C PRO A 170 14.46 10.25 28.91
N SER A 171 15.04 10.61 30.05
CA SER A 171 16.39 11.22 30.10
C SER A 171 17.43 10.21 29.60
N ARG A 172 18.37 10.69 28.81
CA ARG A 172 19.49 9.89 28.29
C ARG A 172 20.62 9.73 29.29
N THR A 173 20.76 10.70 30.18
CA THR A 173 21.87 10.79 31.12
C THR A 173 21.51 10.31 32.53
N SER A 174 20.23 10.38 32.90
CA SER A 174 19.78 10.03 34.24
C SER A 174 19.63 8.54 34.43
N ARG A 175 20.14 8.02 35.55
CA ARG A 175 19.87 6.65 36.00
C ARG A 175 18.51 6.58 36.69
N ILE A 176 17.75 5.56 36.42
CA ILE A 176 16.46 5.33 37.09
C ILE A 176 16.71 5.19 38.61
N ASN A 177 16.19 6.12 39.39
CA ASN A 177 16.17 6.01 40.83
C ASN A 177 14.88 5.32 41.29
N PRO A 178 14.93 4.11 41.85
CA PRO A 178 13.73 3.40 42.31
C PRO A 178 12.90 4.16 43.34
N ALA A 179 13.54 5.08 44.12
CA ALA A 179 12.85 5.89 45.10
C ALA A 179 12.09 7.08 44.49
N ASN A 180 12.50 7.53 43.30
CA ASN A 180 11.82 8.60 42.56
C ASN A 180 11.96 8.36 41.04
N PRO A 181 11.09 7.57 40.45
CA PRO A 181 11.15 7.25 39.02
C PRO A 181 11.02 8.46 38.10
N MET A 182 10.37 9.53 38.54
CA MET A 182 10.17 10.76 37.75
C MET A 182 11.47 11.46 37.41
N THR A 183 12.55 11.24 38.15
CA THR A 183 13.89 11.81 37.84
C THR A 183 14.52 11.20 36.57
N ALA A 184 13.93 10.11 36.05
CA ALA A 184 14.36 9.49 34.79
C ALA A 184 13.75 10.14 33.55
N PHE A 185 12.93 11.18 33.73
CA PHE A 185 12.28 11.89 32.62
C PHE A 185 12.68 13.37 32.62
N CYS A 186 12.95 13.91 31.45
CA CYS A 186 12.94 15.33 31.20
C CYS A 186 11.50 15.75 30.87
N ALA A 187 11.06 16.88 31.37
CA ALA A 187 9.73 17.39 31.17
C ALA A 187 9.77 18.89 30.82
N ASP A 188 8.86 19.28 29.94
CA ASP A 188 8.58 20.66 29.60
C ASP A 188 7.08 20.91 29.51
N SER A 189 6.65 22.16 29.74
CA SER A 189 5.23 22.53 29.75
C SER A 189 4.99 23.69 28.80
N LEU A 190 4.18 23.48 27.77
CA LEU A 190 3.91 24.45 26.71
C LEU A 190 2.43 24.82 26.70
N ALA A 191 2.11 26.06 26.28
CA ALA A 191 0.75 26.46 26.00
C ALA A 191 0.31 25.87 24.64
N ILE A 192 -0.99 25.72 24.44
CA ILE A 192 -1.54 25.16 23.19
C ILE A 192 -1.99 26.31 22.28
N SER A 193 -1.32 26.47 21.11
CA SER A 193 -1.65 27.53 20.14
C SER A 193 -2.69 27.10 19.12
N SER A 194 -2.62 25.86 18.65
CA SER A 194 -3.46 25.41 17.53
C SER A 194 -3.71 23.91 17.55
N VAL A 195 -4.72 23.50 16.78
CA VAL A 195 -4.96 22.11 16.40
C VAL A 195 -4.85 22.01 14.89
N PHE A 196 -4.15 21.00 14.38
CA PHE A 196 -3.93 20.79 12.96
C PHE A 196 -4.43 19.43 12.49
N GLN A 197 -4.67 19.33 11.18
CA GLN A 197 -5.05 18.10 10.49
C GLN A 197 -4.37 18.07 9.12
N VAL A 198 -3.65 16.97 8.86
CA VAL A 198 -2.91 16.74 7.60
C VAL A 198 -3.68 15.84 6.64
N ASN A 199 -4.71 15.15 7.13
CA ASN A 199 -5.44 14.05 6.50
C ASN A 199 -4.56 12.81 6.23
N GLN A 200 -3.61 12.56 7.14
CA GLN A 200 -2.76 11.38 7.16
C GLN A 200 -2.81 10.77 8.56
N PRO A 201 -3.25 9.50 8.70
CA PRO A 201 -3.40 8.85 10.00
C PRO A 201 -2.12 8.85 10.84
N GLU A 202 -0.95 8.82 10.18
CA GLU A 202 0.37 8.79 10.81
C GLU A 202 0.67 10.10 11.59
N TYR A 203 0.23 11.24 11.07
CA TYR A 203 0.39 12.53 11.73
C TYR A 203 -0.83 12.91 12.57
N ASP A 204 -2.02 12.58 12.09
CA ASP A 204 -3.26 13.04 12.70
C ASP A 204 -3.59 12.30 14.00
N ALA A 205 -3.03 11.10 14.23
CA ALA A 205 -3.34 10.29 15.41
C ALA A 205 -2.74 10.86 16.70
N ASP A 206 -1.44 11.19 16.72
CA ASP A 206 -0.68 11.42 17.94
C ASP A 206 0.44 12.48 17.81
N CYS A 207 0.55 13.19 16.69
CA CYS A 207 1.64 14.14 16.49
C CYS A 207 1.44 15.44 17.28
N VAL A 208 2.51 15.88 17.93
CA VAL A 208 2.57 17.16 18.64
C VAL A 208 3.78 17.94 18.13
N ILE A 209 3.53 19.13 17.58
CA ILE A 209 4.56 20.03 17.06
C ILE A 209 4.96 21.01 18.16
N ILE A 210 6.27 21.15 18.40
CA ILE A 210 6.84 22.12 19.35
C ILE A 210 8.03 22.86 18.73
N PRO A 211 8.50 23.97 19.33
CA PRO A 211 9.74 24.61 18.94
C PRO A 211 10.92 23.62 19.03
N ILE A 212 11.83 23.66 18.06
CA ILE A 212 12.98 22.75 18.02
C ILE A 212 13.91 22.94 19.23
N GLU A 213 13.98 24.14 19.78
CA GLU A 213 14.76 24.49 20.96
C GLU A 213 14.25 23.75 22.21
N ASN A 214 12.93 23.68 22.38
CA ASN A 214 12.29 22.92 23.48
C ASN A 214 12.50 21.42 23.27
N ALA A 215 12.36 20.92 22.03
CA ALA A 215 12.65 19.52 21.72
C ALA A 215 14.11 19.16 22.01
N ARG A 216 15.07 20.03 21.66
CA ARG A 216 16.50 19.84 21.99
C ARG A 216 16.72 19.80 23.49
N THR A 217 16.12 20.72 24.24
CA THR A 217 16.23 20.75 25.70
C THR A 217 15.67 19.49 26.36
N LEU A 218 14.48 19.04 25.91
CA LEU A 218 13.85 17.82 26.41
C LEU A 218 14.69 16.56 26.13
N LEU A 219 15.36 16.50 24.98
CA LEU A 219 16.15 15.34 24.53
C LEU A 219 17.62 15.42 24.95
N GLU A 220 18.00 16.46 25.70
CA GLU A 220 19.38 16.72 26.08
C GLU A 220 20.32 16.87 24.87
N TYR A 221 19.81 17.49 23.77
CA TYR A 221 20.55 17.81 22.55
C TYR A 221 21.10 19.24 22.58
N THR A 222 22.15 19.48 21.82
CA THR A 222 22.72 20.82 21.57
C THR A 222 22.44 21.26 20.13
N THR A 223 23.17 20.69 19.18
CA THR A 223 23.06 20.98 17.74
C THR A 223 22.51 19.80 16.96
N GLN A 224 22.20 18.71 17.65
CA GLN A 224 21.69 17.50 17.04
C GLN A 224 20.28 17.70 16.47
N ALA A 225 19.99 16.92 15.42
CA ALA A 225 18.66 16.77 14.84
C ALA A 225 18.41 15.31 14.49
N SER A 226 17.18 14.87 14.51
CA SER A 226 16.83 13.52 14.05
C SER A 226 16.95 13.42 12.54
N THR A 227 16.59 14.50 11.83
CA THR A 227 16.56 14.56 10.36
C THR A 227 16.84 15.97 9.87
N ILE A 228 17.18 16.09 8.59
CA ILE A 228 17.17 17.36 7.87
C ILE A 228 16.19 17.25 6.71
N ASP A 229 15.19 18.09 6.75
CA ASP A 229 14.11 18.14 5.77
C ASP A 229 14.48 19.12 4.64
N LEU A 230 14.39 18.66 3.40
CA LEU A 230 14.81 19.42 2.23
C LEU A 230 13.63 19.85 1.38
N SER A 231 13.59 21.11 1.04
CA SER A 231 12.72 21.69 0.01
C SER A 231 13.54 21.95 -1.25
N LEU A 232 13.09 21.43 -2.39
CA LEU A 232 13.75 21.59 -3.66
C LEU A 232 13.07 22.66 -4.51
N THR A 233 13.82 23.23 -5.47
CA THR A 233 13.27 24.11 -6.49
C THR A 233 12.46 23.30 -7.49
N PRO A 234 11.27 23.73 -7.93
CA PRO A 234 10.36 22.94 -8.78
C PRO A 234 10.93 22.50 -10.14
N SER A 235 12.04 23.09 -10.58
CA SER A 235 12.67 22.81 -11.87
C SER A 235 13.58 21.58 -11.89
N HIS A 236 13.85 20.95 -10.75
CA HIS A 236 14.81 19.84 -10.64
C HIS A 236 14.11 18.53 -10.35
N ASP A 237 14.62 17.46 -10.96
CA ASP A 237 14.16 16.10 -10.68
C ASP A 237 14.64 15.63 -9.31
N VAL A 238 13.75 14.97 -8.55
CA VAL A 238 14.02 14.53 -7.18
C VAL A 238 15.11 13.47 -7.13
N ASP A 239 15.13 12.53 -8.09
CA ASP A 239 16.10 11.43 -8.12
C ASP A 239 17.51 11.92 -8.49
N ASP A 240 17.61 12.88 -9.42
CA ASP A 240 18.88 13.52 -9.77
C ASP A 240 19.45 14.30 -8.59
N MET A 241 18.59 15.08 -7.90
CA MET A 241 18.99 15.84 -6.72
C MET A 241 19.43 14.94 -5.56
N LYS A 242 18.72 13.86 -5.34
CA LYS A 242 19.08 12.86 -4.33
C LYS A 242 20.47 12.29 -4.55
N SER A 243 20.77 11.91 -5.82
CA SER A 243 22.08 11.39 -6.22
C SER A 243 23.18 12.44 -6.07
N LYS A 244 22.90 13.68 -6.46
CA LYS A 244 23.84 14.83 -6.37
C LYS A 244 24.18 15.14 -4.90
N ILE A 245 23.16 15.20 -4.05
CA ILE A 245 23.35 15.50 -2.63
C ILE A 245 24.13 14.36 -1.95
N LEU A 246 23.76 13.09 -2.21
CA LEU A 246 24.44 11.93 -1.61
C LEU A 246 25.94 11.87 -1.98
N ASN A 247 26.31 12.25 -3.21
CA ASN A 247 27.71 12.32 -3.63
C ASN A 247 28.53 13.38 -2.86
N ILE A 248 27.88 14.44 -2.36
CA ILE A 248 28.52 15.53 -1.63
C ILE A 248 28.63 15.21 -0.14
N ILE A 249 27.54 14.71 0.47
CA ILE A 249 27.50 14.46 1.93
C ILE A 249 28.08 13.10 2.32
N GLY A 250 28.25 12.18 1.35
CA GLY A 250 28.84 10.87 1.57
C GLY A 250 27.86 9.83 2.12
N ASN A 251 28.41 8.61 2.39
CA ASN A 251 27.63 7.44 2.78
C ASN A 251 27.27 7.38 4.28
N GLU A 252 27.61 8.39 5.04
CA GLU A 252 27.23 8.50 6.46
C GLU A 252 25.74 8.85 6.64
N TYR A 253 25.08 9.22 5.55
CA TYR A 253 23.68 9.65 5.53
C TYR A 253 22.87 8.85 4.52
N ILE A 254 21.57 8.75 4.79
CA ILE A 254 20.58 8.15 3.89
C ILE A 254 19.59 9.24 3.50
N ILE A 255 19.34 9.39 2.21
CA ILE A 255 18.35 10.34 1.70
C ILE A 255 17.12 9.56 1.27
N LYS A 256 15.96 9.91 1.82
CA LYS A 256 14.68 9.33 1.45
C LYS A 256 13.79 10.37 0.76
N ASP A 257 13.20 9.98 -0.36
CA ASP A 257 12.10 10.71 -0.98
C ASP A 257 10.77 10.49 -0.23
N ARG A 258 9.71 11.19 -0.61
CA ARG A 258 8.39 11.09 0.04
C ARG A 258 7.86 9.66 0.11
N TYR A 259 8.04 8.86 -0.93
CA TYR A 259 7.60 7.46 -0.94
C TYR A 259 8.40 6.61 0.03
N GLN A 260 9.71 6.81 0.06
CA GLN A 260 10.61 6.08 0.94
C GLN A 260 10.48 6.51 2.41
N GLN A 261 10.01 7.73 2.69
CA GLN A 261 9.68 8.17 4.06
C GLN A 261 8.54 7.36 4.65
N GLN A 262 7.55 6.99 3.84
CA GLN A 262 6.41 6.16 4.24
C GLN A 262 6.53 4.69 3.77
N GLU A 263 7.76 4.21 3.60
CA GLU A 263 8.08 2.88 3.08
C GLU A 263 7.34 1.75 3.83
N GLN A 264 7.13 1.88 5.15
CA GLN A 264 6.45 0.87 5.95
C GLN A 264 4.98 0.73 5.54
N SER A 265 4.27 1.84 5.33
CA SER A 265 2.87 1.84 4.92
C SER A 265 2.70 1.26 3.52
N PHE A 266 3.57 1.65 2.58
CA PHE A 266 3.55 1.10 1.21
C PHE A 266 3.92 -0.38 1.17
N LYS A 267 4.93 -0.81 1.92
CA LYS A 267 5.31 -2.23 2.03
C LYS A 267 4.18 -3.08 2.64
N MET A 268 3.43 -2.55 3.61
CA MET A 268 2.31 -3.25 4.18
C MET A 268 1.21 -3.51 3.13
N ILE A 269 0.84 -2.49 2.34
CA ILE A 269 -0.10 -2.61 1.23
C ILE A 269 0.39 -3.65 0.21
N GLU A 270 1.68 -3.61 -0.14
CA GLU A 270 2.28 -4.57 -1.08
C GLU A 270 2.24 -6.01 -0.55
N ILE A 271 2.57 -6.22 0.71
CA ILE A 271 2.51 -7.54 1.35
C ILE A 271 1.07 -8.06 1.38
N GLU A 272 0.10 -7.24 1.76
CA GLU A 272 -1.31 -7.61 1.75
C GLU A 272 -1.81 -7.96 0.33
N LYS A 273 -1.40 -7.20 -0.68
CA LYS A 273 -1.67 -7.46 -2.10
C LYS A 273 -1.18 -8.86 -2.49
N TRP A 274 0.07 -9.19 -2.15
CA TRP A 274 0.65 -10.50 -2.48
C TRP A 274 -0.01 -11.65 -1.72
N ILE A 275 -0.28 -11.50 -0.42
CA ILE A 275 -0.98 -12.53 0.38
C ILE A 275 -2.36 -12.80 -0.23
N THR A 276 -3.10 -11.76 -0.54
CA THR A 276 -4.44 -11.87 -1.12
C THR A 276 -4.39 -12.47 -2.53
N PHE A 277 -3.40 -12.09 -3.34
CA PHE A 277 -3.17 -12.71 -4.66
C PHE A 277 -2.94 -14.22 -4.55
N PHE A 278 -2.08 -14.68 -3.64
CA PHE A 278 -1.84 -16.10 -3.45
C PHE A 278 -3.07 -16.84 -2.92
N MET A 279 -3.84 -16.23 -2.02
CA MET A 279 -5.10 -16.79 -1.54
C MET A 279 -6.10 -16.97 -2.69
N LEU A 280 -6.26 -15.97 -3.53
CA LEU A 280 -7.16 -16.04 -4.70
C LEU A 280 -6.64 -17.00 -5.78
N ALA A 281 -5.31 -17.08 -5.97
CA ALA A 281 -4.69 -18.07 -6.84
C ALA A 281 -4.99 -19.50 -6.35
N PHE A 282 -4.97 -19.73 -5.04
CA PHE A 282 -5.36 -21.00 -4.45
C PHE A 282 -6.85 -21.34 -4.71
N ILE A 283 -7.74 -20.35 -4.59
CA ILE A 283 -9.16 -20.51 -4.94
C ILE A 283 -9.31 -20.85 -6.43
N LEU A 284 -8.52 -20.22 -7.31
CA LEU A 284 -8.50 -20.55 -8.73
C LEU A 284 -8.07 -22.01 -8.98
N ILE A 285 -7.06 -22.50 -8.24
CA ILE A 285 -6.64 -23.90 -8.31
C ILE A 285 -7.79 -24.82 -7.91
N ILE A 286 -8.51 -24.52 -6.82
CA ILE A 286 -9.68 -25.29 -6.40
C ILE A 286 -10.76 -25.25 -7.50
N ALA A 287 -11.06 -24.08 -8.06
CA ALA A 287 -12.03 -23.93 -9.14
C ALA A 287 -11.62 -24.76 -10.38
N SER A 288 -10.33 -24.93 -10.62
CA SER A 288 -9.82 -25.71 -11.74
C SER A 288 -10.08 -27.22 -11.61
N PHE A 289 -10.32 -27.75 -10.41
CA PHE A 289 -10.75 -29.15 -10.26
C PHE A 289 -12.09 -29.44 -10.95
N ASN A 290 -12.97 -28.44 -11.11
CA ASN A 290 -14.17 -28.58 -11.91
C ASN A 290 -13.86 -28.94 -13.39
N ILE A 291 -12.73 -28.46 -13.91
CA ILE A 291 -12.26 -28.79 -15.26
C ILE A 291 -11.96 -30.29 -15.36
N ILE A 292 -11.30 -30.87 -14.33
CA ILE A 292 -11.00 -32.31 -14.31
C ILE A 292 -12.30 -33.13 -14.34
N SER A 293 -13.26 -32.76 -13.50
CA SER A 293 -14.56 -33.43 -13.43
C SER A 293 -15.32 -33.32 -14.78
N THR A 294 -15.34 -32.13 -15.36
CA THR A 294 -15.97 -31.86 -16.67
C THR A 294 -15.33 -32.68 -17.78
N LEU A 295 -14.00 -32.67 -17.88
CA LEU A 295 -13.29 -33.44 -18.90
C LEU A 295 -13.48 -34.95 -18.71
N SER A 296 -13.51 -35.41 -17.45
CA SER A 296 -13.75 -36.83 -17.15
C SER A 296 -15.15 -37.27 -17.60
N MET A 297 -16.17 -36.46 -17.35
CA MET A 297 -17.55 -36.73 -17.82
C MET A 297 -17.65 -36.66 -19.33
N LEU A 298 -16.99 -35.67 -19.95
CA LEU A 298 -16.97 -35.50 -21.40
C LEU A 298 -16.33 -36.71 -22.12
N ILE A 299 -15.28 -37.28 -21.57
CA ILE A 299 -14.64 -38.49 -22.08
C ILE A 299 -15.63 -39.66 -22.09
N ILE A 300 -16.41 -39.82 -21.00
CA ILE A 300 -17.41 -40.89 -20.89
C ILE A 300 -18.51 -40.71 -21.94
N GLU A 301 -19.03 -39.48 -22.11
CA GLU A 301 -20.12 -39.21 -23.08
C GLU A 301 -19.66 -39.31 -24.54
N LYS A 302 -18.37 -39.11 -24.81
CA LYS A 302 -17.80 -39.18 -26.15
C LYS A 302 -17.15 -40.53 -26.48
N ASP A 303 -17.42 -41.57 -25.71
CA ASP A 303 -16.83 -42.92 -25.89
C ASP A 303 -17.07 -43.51 -27.30
N GLU A 304 -18.28 -43.34 -27.86
CA GLU A 304 -18.58 -43.75 -29.25
C GLU A 304 -17.72 -43.00 -30.29
N ASN A 305 -17.50 -41.67 -30.08
CA ASN A 305 -16.66 -40.91 -30.97
C ASN A 305 -15.19 -41.31 -30.83
N ILE A 306 -14.74 -41.66 -29.61
CA ILE A 306 -13.41 -42.17 -29.34
C ILE A 306 -13.20 -43.51 -30.05
N ALA A 307 -14.18 -44.41 -29.99
CA ALA A 307 -14.14 -45.68 -30.71
C ALA A 307 -14.04 -45.45 -32.23
N THR A 308 -14.80 -44.51 -32.79
CA THR A 308 -14.74 -44.13 -34.20
C THR A 308 -13.34 -43.59 -34.57
N PHE A 309 -12.75 -42.71 -33.76
CA PHE A 309 -11.38 -42.20 -34.01
C PHE A 309 -10.32 -43.31 -33.94
N ASN A 310 -10.47 -44.26 -33.02
CA ASN A 310 -9.59 -45.41 -32.93
C ASN A 310 -9.72 -46.30 -34.20
N ALA A 311 -10.94 -46.54 -34.68
CA ALA A 311 -11.21 -47.30 -35.92
C ALA A 311 -10.60 -46.62 -37.16
N LEU A 312 -10.54 -45.27 -37.16
CA LEU A 312 -9.90 -44.47 -38.21
C LEU A 312 -8.37 -44.36 -38.04
N GLY A 313 -7.78 -45.08 -37.06
CA GLY A 313 -6.34 -45.15 -36.87
C GLY A 313 -5.74 -44.01 -36.01
N ALA A 314 -6.57 -43.22 -35.29
CA ALA A 314 -6.04 -42.21 -34.39
C ALA A 314 -5.36 -42.83 -33.19
N SER A 315 -4.10 -42.42 -32.92
CA SER A 315 -3.40 -42.89 -31.75
C SER A 315 -3.99 -42.34 -30.44
N LYS A 316 -3.91 -43.14 -29.36
CA LYS A 316 -4.36 -42.72 -28.00
C LYS A 316 -3.74 -41.40 -27.55
N LYS A 317 -2.54 -41.06 -28.03
CA LYS A 317 -1.88 -39.78 -27.78
C LYS A 317 -2.62 -38.59 -28.45
N ILE A 318 -3.14 -38.79 -29.64
CA ILE A 318 -3.91 -37.77 -30.38
C ILE A 318 -5.23 -37.52 -29.68
N ILE A 319 -5.95 -38.58 -29.25
CA ILE A 319 -7.19 -38.45 -28.50
C ILE A 319 -6.99 -37.72 -27.18
N ALA A 320 -6.01 -38.12 -26.37
CA ALA A 320 -5.69 -37.44 -25.12
C ALA A 320 -5.32 -35.95 -25.31
N ARG A 321 -4.63 -35.63 -26.43
CA ARG A 321 -4.29 -34.23 -26.78
C ARG A 321 -5.55 -33.41 -27.15
N ILE A 322 -6.58 -34.01 -27.71
CA ILE A 322 -7.86 -33.28 -27.98
C ILE A 322 -8.46 -32.79 -26.65
N PHE A 323 -8.61 -33.69 -25.67
CA PHE A 323 -9.17 -33.34 -24.35
C PHE A 323 -8.28 -32.39 -23.56
N MET A 324 -6.97 -32.52 -23.68
CA MET A 324 -6.03 -31.57 -23.08
C MET A 324 -6.22 -30.16 -23.65
N ILE A 325 -6.36 -30.02 -24.97
CA ILE A 325 -6.58 -28.71 -25.61
C ILE A 325 -7.94 -28.15 -25.21
N GLU A 326 -8.96 -29.02 -25.09
CA GLU A 326 -10.31 -28.59 -24.68
C GLU A 326 -10.31 -28.01 -23.26
N GLY A 327 -9.67 -28.68 -22.29
CA GLY A 327 -9.52 -28.14 -20.92
C GLY A 327 -8.75 -26.82 -20.89
N TRP A 328 -7.70 -26.71 -21.70
CA TRP A 328 -6.96 -25.46 -21.83
C TRP A 328 -7.78 -24.32 -22.44
N LEU A 329 -8.65 -24.64 -23.45
CA LEU A 329 -9.59 -23.70 -24.05
C LEU A 329 -10.67 -23.24 -23.05
N ILE A 330 -11.16 -24.16 -22.19
CA ILE A 330 -12.08 -23.79 -21.10
C ILE A 330 -11.46 -22.75 -20.20
N SER A 331 -10.20 -22.95 -19.79
CA SER A 331 -9.45 -21.99 -18.95
C SER A 331 -9.20 -20.67 -19.68
N LEU A 332 -8.82 -20.71 -20.95
CA LEU A 332 -8.58 -19.51 -21.76
C LEU A 332 -9.86 -18.67 -21.91
N VAL A 333 -10.96 -19.29 -22.27
CA VAL A 333 -12.26 -18.60 -22.46
C VAL A 333 -12.75 -18.07 -21.11
N GLY A 334 -12.72 -18.91 -20.05
CA GLY A 334 -13.09 -18.48 -18.70
C GLY A 334 -12.25 -17.32 -18.20
N GLY A 335 -10.93 -17.41 -18.38
CA GLY A 335 -10.01 -16.34 -18.00
C GLY A 335 -10.28 -15.04 -18.74
N LEU A 336 -10.41 -15.07 -20.06
CA LEU A 336 -10.72 -13.87 -20.86
C LEU A 336 -12.07 -13.25 -20.48
N VAL A 337 -13.12 -14.05 -20.31
CA VAL A 337 -14.42 -13.58 -19.86
C VAL A 337 -14.33 -12.96 -18.46
N GLY A 338 -13.62 -13.63 -17.55
CA GLY A 338 -13.39 -13.13 -16.19
C GLY A 338 -12.66 -11.78 -16.17
N ILE A 339 -11.58 -11.64 -16.96
CA ILE A 339 -10.84 -10.38 -17.09
C ILE A 339 -11.77 -9.29 -17.65
N VAL A 340 -12.50 -9.56 -18.73
CA VAL A 340 -13.37 -8.54 -19.34
C VAL A 340 -14.44 -8.07 -18.35
N ILE A 341 -15.12 -9.00 -17.67
CA ILE A 341 -16.14 -8.65 -16.68
C ILE A 341 -15.49 -7.90 -15.49
N GLY A 342 -14.36 -8.38 -14.98
CA GLY A 342 -13.62 -7.73 -13.90
C GLY A 342 -13.24 -6.29 -14.24
N VAL A 343 -12.66 -6.07 -15.43
CA VAL A 343 -12.30 -4.73 -15.91
C VAL A 343 -13.54 -3.83 -16.04
N ILE A 344 -14.64 -4.34 -16.60
CA ILE A 344 -15.89 -3.57 -16.71
C ILE A 344 -16.40 -3.16 -15.33
N LEU A 345 -16.39 -4.07 -14.35
CA LEU A 345 -16.81 -3.77 -12.97
C LEU A 345 -15.89 -2.74 -12.30
N CYS A 346 -14.59 -2.88 -12.47
CA CYS A 346 -13.60 -1.95 -11.95
C CYS A 346 -13.76 -0.55 -12.56
N LEU A 347 -13.91 -0.45 -13.87
CA LEU A 347 -14.15 0.83 -14.55
C LEU A 347 -15.51 1.44 -14.16
N ALA A 348 -16.55 0.61 -14.04
CA ALA A 348 -17.84 1.07 -13.55
C ALA A 348 -17.74 1.66 -12.13
N GLN A 349 -16.99 1.03 -11.22
CA GLN A 349 -16.73 1.58 -9.88
C GLN A 349 -15.89 2.85 -9.95
N GLN A 350 -14.82 2.88 -10.75
CA GLN A 350 -13.92 4.02 -10.85
C GLN A 350 -14.63 5.29 -11.35
N TYR A 351 -15.52 5.16 -12.35
CA TYR A 351 -16.27 6.30 -12.90
C TYR A 351 -17.61 6.53 -12.23
N GLY A 352 -18.28 5.46 -11.84
CA GLY A 352 -19.65 5.52 -11.30
C GLY A 352 -19.73 5.69 -9.79
N LYS A 353 -18.61 5.44 -9.06
CA LYS A 353 -18.53 5.56 -7.59
C LYS A 353 -19.70 4.90 -6.83
N PHE A 354 -20.12 3.72 -7.29
CA PHE A 354 -21.30 3.03 -6.73
C PHE A 354 -21.10 2.60 -5.28
N ILE A 355 -19.90 2.08 -4.97
CA ILE A 355 -19.56 1.67 -3.61
C ILE A 355 -18.90 2.86 -2.94
N LYS A 356 -19.64 3.48 -2.00
CA LYS A 356 -19.15 4.57 -1.17
C LYS A 356 -18.60 4.01 0.14
N LEU A 357 -17.60 4.69 0.68
CA LEU A 357 -17.14 4.41 2.04
C LEU A 357 -18.13 5.09 3.00
N ASN A 358 -18.67 4.29 3.96
CA ASN A 358 -19.55 4.82 4.99
C ASN A 358 -18.69 5.48 6.08
N GLY A 359 -18.59 6.80 6.06
CA GLY A 359 -17.93 7.63 7.04
C GLY A 359 -18.39 9.08 6.90
N ASP A 360 -18.04 9.91 7.85
CA ASP A 360 -18.35 11.34 7.76
C ASP A 360 -17.53 11.97 6.63
N PRO A 361 -18.17 12.63 5.64
CA PRO A 361 -17.46 13.23 4.49
C PRO A 361 -16.41 14.27 4.89
N SER A 362 -16.48 14.81 6.11
CA SER A 362 -15.52 15.76 6.67
C SER A 362 -14.25 15.10 7.21
N GLU A 363 -14.29 13.78 7.49
CA GLU A 363 -13.16 13.03 8.07
C GLU A 363 -12.46 12.12 7.05
N MET A 364 -13.09 11.87 5.89
CA MET A 364 -12.55 10.93 4.90
C MET A 364 -11.92 11.64 3.69
N VAL A 365 -10.67 11.31 3.41
CA VAL A 365 -9.93 11.76 2.21
C VAL A 365 -10.55 11.20 0.92
N ILE A 366 -11.41 10.17 1.01
CA ILE A 366 -11.96 9.46 -0.16
C ILE A 366 -13.45 9.19 0.02
N ASP A 367 -14.25 9.66 -0.93
CA ASP A 367 -15.73 9.48 -0.95
C ASP A 367 -16.15 8.06 -1.40
N SER A 368 -15.29 7.34 -2.13
CA SER A 368 -15.63 6.07 -2.75
C SER A 368 -14.48 5.07 -2.70
N TYR A 369 -14.83 3.80 -2.74
CA TYR A 369 -13.86 2.72 -2.74
C TYR A 369 -12.88 2.89 -3.91
N PRO A 370 -11.57 3.05 -3.67
CA PRO A 370 -10.60 3.35 -4.71
C PRO A 370 -10.36 2.11 -5.57
N VAL A 371 -10.34 2.29 -6.89
CA VAL A 371 -10.06 1.22 -7.85
C VAL A 371 -9.21 1.78 -8.97
N ARG A 372 -8.09 1.10 -9.28
CA ARG A 372 -7.22 1.43 -10.40
C ARG A 372 -6.82 0.17 -11.14
N VAL A 373 -7.16 0.09 -12.43
CA VAL A 373 -6.81 -1.07 -13.27
C VAL A 373 -5.41 -0.86 -13.84
N GLU A 374 -4.50 -1.80 -13.57
CA GLU A 374 -3.17 -1.84 -14.16
C GLU A 374 -3.06 -2.95 -15.21
N PHE A 375 -2.51 -2.61 -16.38
CA PHE A 375 -2.38 -3.57 -17.49
C PHE A 375 -1.44 -4.74 -17.16
N ILE A 376 -0.42 -4.49 -16.36
CA ILE A 376 0.55 -5.53 -15.94
C ILE A 376 -0.16 -6.62 -15.15
N ASP A 377 -1.03 -6.25 -14.22
CA ASP A 377 -1.78 -7.22 -13.41
C ASP A 377 -2.70 -8.09 -14.26
N LEU A 378 -3.31 -7.52 -15.30
CA LEU A 378 -4.15 -8.30 -16.22
C LEU A 378 -3.35 -9.39 -16.95
N PHE A 379 -2.09 -9.08 -17.34
CA PHE A 379 -1.20 -10.08 -17.95
C PHE A 379 -0.77 -11.14 -16.95
N VAL A 380 -0.46 -10.76 -15.71
CA VAL A 380 -0.10 -11.69 -14.63
C VAL A 380 -1.26 -12.65 -14.33
N VAL A 381 -2.48 -12.12 -14.22
CA VAL A 381 -3.69 -12.92 -14.00
C VAL A 381 -3.95 -13.86 -15.17
N LEU A 382 -3.84 -13.36 -16.40
CA LEU A 382 -4.02 -14.21 -17.60
C LEU A 382 -2.97 -15.34 -17.63
N ALA A 383 -1.71 -15.03 -17.37
CA ALA A 383 -0.65 -16.03 -17.31
C ALA A 383 -0.91 -17.07 -16.22
N LEU A 384 -1.34 -16.65 -15.03
CA LEU A 384 -1.71 -17.54 -13.93
C LEU A 384 -2.83 -18.50 -14.35
N VAL A 385 -3.92 -18.00 -14.94
CA VAL A 385 -5.06 -18.80 -15.38
C VAL A 385 -4.63 -19.81 -16.45
N LEU A 386 -3.80 -19.39 -17.40
CA LEU A 386 -3.30 -20.28 -18.46
C LEU A 386 -2.38 -21.38 -17.92
N ILE A 387 -1.51 -21.05 -16.95
CA ILE A 387 -0.62 -22.03 -16.30
C ILE A 387 -1.46 -23.05 -15.51
N VAL A 388 -2.37 -22.60 -14.67
CA VAL A 388 -3.24 -23.46 -13.86
C VAL A 388 -4.10 -24.33 -14.78
N GLY A 389 -4.70 -23.76 -15.82
CA GLY A 389 -5.49 -24.49 -16.80
C GLY A 389 -4.68 -25.52 -17.58
N PHE A 390 -3.44 -25.19 -17.95
CA PHE A 390 -2.54 -26.12 -18.62
C PHE A 390 -2.18 -27.30 -17.73
N VAL A 391 -1.78 -27.05 -16.49
CA VAL A 391 -1.43 -28.10 -15.51
C VAL A 391 -2.63 -29.03 -15.27
N THR A 392 -3.80 -28.47 -15.03
CA THR A 392 -5.05 -29.20 -14.81
C THR A 392 -5.40 -30.10 -16.02
N SER A 393 -5.29 -29.53 -17.23
CA SER A 393 -5.56 -30.26 -18.47
C SER A 393 -4.53 -31.36 -18.73
N GLN A 394 -3.26 -31.17 -18.35
CA GLN A 394 -2.23 -32.21 -18.43
C GLN A 394 -2.54 -33.38 -17.49
N ILE A 395 -2.94 -33.10 -16.25
CA ILE A 395 -3.35 -34.13 -15.28
C ILE A 395 -4.48 -34.99 -15.89
N THR A 396 -5.51 -34.36 -16.41
CA THR A 396 -6.65 -35.07 -17.07
C THR A 396 -6.19 -35.89 -18.27
N SER A 397 -5.27 -35.37 -19.09
CA SER A 397 -4.72 -36.10 -20.23
C SER A 397 -3.99 -37.41 -19.84
N ILE A 398 -3.29 -37.39 -18.69
CA ILE A 398 -2.60 -38.55 -18.13
C ILE A 398 -3.63 -39.61 -17.72
N PHE A 399 -4.67 -39.22 -16.97
CA PHE A 399 -5.76 -40.12 -16.57
C PHE A 399 -6.49 -40.71 -17.78
N THR A 400 -6.77 -39.91 -18.80
CA THR A 400 -7.40 -40.38 -20.06
C THR A 400 -6.57 -41.46 -20.75
N ARG A 401 -5.24 -41.28 -20.83
CA ARG A 401 -4.35 -42.28 -21.43
C ARG A 401 -4.33 -43.61 -20.66
N GLN A 402 -4.41 -43.56 -19.33
CA GLN A 402 -4.47 -44.75 -18.49
C GLN A 402 -5.76 -45.50 -18.70
N ARG A 403 -6.90 -44.80 -18.75
CA ARG A 403 -8.22 -45.41 -19.01
C ARG A 403 -8.32 -46.04 -20.39
N LEU A 404 -7.73 -45.44 -21.42
CA LEU A 404 -7.71 -46.00 -22.78
C LEU A 404 -6.74 -47.20 -22.93
N LYS A 405 -5.95 -47.53 -21.90
CA LYS A 405 -5.06 -48.72 -21.88
C LYS A 405 -5.79 -49.96 -21.38
N ASN A 406 -6.71 -49.80 -20.47
CA ASN A 406 -7.59 -50.87 -19.98
C ASN A 406 -8.83 -51.00 -20.88
#